data_2981d9d2a6f8f827ebb6961800acb1aa
#
_entry.id   2981d9d2a6f8f827ebb6961800acb1aa
#
_cell.length_a   1.000
_cell.length_b   1.000
_cell.length_c   1.000
_cell.angle_alpha   90.00
_cell.angle_beta   90.00
_cell.angle_gamma   90.00
#
_symmetry.space_group_name_H-M   'P 1'
#
loop_
_entity.id
_entity.type
_entity.pdbx_description
1 polymer ?
#
loop_
_entity_poly.entity_id
_entity_poly.type
_entity_poly.pdbx_seq_one_letter_code
_entity_poly.pdbx_strand_id
1 'polypeptide(L)'
;MLDEQPPDETFSELVVRTAARDGQVICSFTPLKGLSGLVRKFWDNVEGYCHVRVTWDDIPYENEWGEVFFSKKEREQLARDFMPWERECRMNGIPLVGKGVVFPLLKWPTYKATDIDLRSNDKLERLISFDLGIKNDPTVISFLFRDPVEEKIYLHRQITVDKGETPDEYVHYLLDRESRNVPIALPHDATLAGRYTLTEQSVREVFEDSYNLNCIPGAILNPPNDQGKVTNHKSYGINIMRMGMERGTFLINESCVQFLDEARNYAIDENGKFSDPDDHIDSARIGILALIQGHGESVVSRSNNFTFRRITPLEGKAQRI
;
A
#
# COMPACT_ATOMS: atom_id res chain seq x y z
N MET A 1 34.15 -10.43 -11.23
CA MET A 1 32.89 -11.16 -11.44
C MET A 1 32.49 -11.83 -10.15
N LEU A 2 31.25 -11.69 -9.74
CA LEU A 2 30.68 -12.38 -8.60
C LEU A 2 29.76 -13.48 -9.11
N ASP A 3 29.95 -14.68 -8.60
CA ASP A 3 29.07 -15.81 -8.81
C ASP A 3 28.20 -15.97 -7.56
N GLU A 4 26.90 -15.99 -7.74
CA GLU A 4 25.86 -15.84 -6.74
C GLU A 4 25.60 -14.40 -6.26
N GLN A 5 24.38 -14.20 -5.69
CA GLN A 5 23.94 -12.90 -5.20
C GLN A 5 24.72 -12.52 -3.93
N PRO A 6 25.55 -11.46 -3.99
CA PRO A 6 26.29 -10.98 -2.83
C PRO A 6 25.35 -10.25 -1.84
N PRO A 7 25.77 -10.12 -0.58
CA PRO A 7 25.19 -9.15 0.35
C PRO A 7 25.30 -7.72 -0.19
N ASP A 8 24.30 -6.88 0.09
CA ASP A 8 24.25 -5.48 -0.39
C ASP A 8 25.49 -4.68 0.04
N GLU A 9 26.01 -4.91 1.25
CA GLU A 9 27.24 -4.28 1.75
C GLU A 9 28.46 -4.65 0.91
N THR A 10 28.59 -5.96 0.60
CA THR A 10 29.71 -6.47 -0.21
C THR A 10 29.67 -5.88 -1.63
N PHE A 11 28.47 -5.77 -2.20
CA PHE A 11 28.31 -5.16 -3.52
C PHE A 11 28.69 -3.69 -3.51
N SER A 12 28.24 -2.93 -2.51
CA SER A 12 28.54 -1.51 -2.36
C SER A 12 30.04 -1.26 -2.22
N GLU A 13 30.73 -2.07 -1.43
CA GLU A 13 32.18 -2.01 -1.27
C GLU A 13 32.92 -2.25 -2.60
N LEU A 14 32.47 -3.22 -3.40
CA LEU A 14 33.06 -3.53 -4.70
C LEU A 14 32.86 -2.41 -5.71
N VAL A 15 31.68 -1.78 -5.72
CA VAL A 15 31.40 -0.62 -6.58
C VAL A 15 32.36 0.52 -6.25
N VAL A 16 32.57 0.83 -4.98
CA VAL A 16 33.52 1.87 -4.54
C VAL A 16 34.95 1.55 -4.97
N ARG A 17 35.38 0.31 -4.83
CA ARG A 17 36.75 -0.13 -5.20
C ARG A 17 36.98 -0.10 -6.70
N THR A 18 35.99 -0.40 -7.51
CA THR A 18 36.10 -0.39 -8.98
C THR A 18 35.99 1.00 -9.57
N ALA A 19 35.22 1.90 -8.93
CA ALA A 19 35.04 3.29 -9.40
C ALA A 19 36.35 4.06 -9.63
N ALA A 20 37.35 3.82 -8.78
CA ALA A 20 38.66 4.48 -8.91
C ALA A 20 39.44 4.15 -10.21
N ARG A 21 39.02 3.09 -10.93
CA ARG A 21 39.67 2.61 -12.18
C ARG A 21 38.70 2.51 -13.34
N ASP A 22 37.55 3.16 -13.25
CA ASP A 22 36.46 3.05 -14.23
C ASP A 22 36.06 1.57 -14.53
N GLY A 23 36.07 0.77 -13.47
CA GLY A 23 35.84 -0.66 -13.56
C GLY A 23 34.34 -1.00 -13.50
N GLN A 24 33.98 -2.19 -13.97
CA GLN A 24 32.63 -2.72 -13.94
C GLN A 24 32.51 -3.86 -12.92
N VAL A 25 31.36 -3.96 -12.25
CA VAL A 25 31.02 -5.10 -11.41
C VAL A 25 29.99 -5.96 -12.15
N ILE A 26 30.35 -7.22 -12.41
CA ILE A 26 29.46 -8.21 -13.05
C ILE A 26 29.04 -9.23 -11.99
N CYS A 27 27.74 -9.44 -11.85
CA CYS A 27 27.14 -10.44 -10.96
C CYS A 27 26.35 -11.45 -11.77
N SER A 28 26.61 -12.74 -11.55
CA SER A 28 25.85 -13.85 -12.13
C SER A 28 25.16 -14.60 -10.99
N PHE A 29 23.84 -14.61 -10.97
CA PHE A 29 23.08 -15.29 -9.91
C PHE A 29 21.63 -15.59 -10.30
N THR A 30 21.06 -16.60 -9.67
CA THR A 30 19.61 -16.82 -9.67
C THR A 30 19.01 -16.04 -8.49
N PRO A 31 18.04 -15.14 -8.71
CA PRO A 31 17.54 -14.23 -7.66
C PRO A 31 16.60 -14.92 -6.67
N LEU A 32 17.09 -15.99 -6.00
CA LEU A 32 16.35 -16.79 -5.03
C LEU A 32 16.06 -16.07 -3.70
N LYS A 33 16.77 -14.98 -3.43
CA LYS A 33 16.54 -14.14 -2.24
C LYS A 33 15.48 -13.06 -2.48
N GLY A 34 14.81 -13.10 -3.63
CA GLY A 34 13.76 -12.19 -4.01
C GLY A 34 14.25 -10.84 -4.53
N LEU A 35 13.35 -9.87 -4.52
CA LEU A 35 13.63 -8.49 -4.93
C LEU A 35 14.37 -7.72 -3.83
N SER A 36 15.56 -8.17 -3.46
CA SER A 36 16.45 -7.42 -2.55
C SER A 36 16.78 -6.04 -3.12
N GLY A 37 17.33 -5.14 -2.30
CA GLY A 37 17.78 -3.82 -2.75
C GLY A 37 18.72 -3.88 -3.94
N LEU A 38 19.64 -4.85 -3.95
CA LEU A 38 20.53 -5.12 -5.06
C LEU A 38 19.78 -5.56 -6.34
N VAL A 39 18.93 -6.56 -6.22
CA VAL A 39 18.17 -7.12 -7.37
C VAL A 39 17.30 -6.05 -8.00
N ARG A 40 16.68 -5.16 -7.19
CA ARG A 40 15.86 -4.05 -7.69
C ARG A 40 16.65 -3.07 -8.54
N LYS A 41 17.86 -2.68 -8.13
CA LYS A 41 18.70 -1.77 -8.93
C LYS A 41 18.88 -2.26 -10.36
N PHE A 42 19.09 -3.57 -10.54
CA PHE A 42 19.20 -4.20 -11.85
C PHE A 42 17.84 -4.38 -12.53
N TRP A 43 16.83 -4.86 -11.80
CA TRP A 43 15.50 -5.16 -12.36
C TRP A 43 14.78 -3.92 -12.86
N ASP A 44 14.84 -2.83 -12.09
CA ASP A 44 14.21 -1.55 -12.43
C ASP A 44 15.07 -0.71 -13.41
N ASN A 45 16.22 -1.23 -13.86
CA ASN A 45 17.17 -0.54 -14.72
C ASN A 45 17.54 0.86 -14.19
N VAL A 46 17.85 0.96 -12.91
CA VAL A 46 18.34 2.21 -12.32
C VAL A 46 19.55 2.68 -13.09
N GLU A 47 19.71 3.98 -13.30
CA GLU A 47 20.82 4.55 -14.06
C GLU A 47 22.18 3.98 -13.61
N GLY A 48 22.98 3.50 -14.56
CA GLY A 48 24.24 2.81 -14.32
C GLY A 48 24.15 1.31 -14.04
N TYR A 49 22.93 0.75 -13.98
CA TYR A 49 22.68 -0.67 -13.81
C TYR A 49 21.96 -1.25 -15.01
N CYS A 50 22.38 -2.44 -15.44
CA CYS A 50 21.68 -3.20 -16.48
C CYS A 50 21.71 -4.69 -16.15
N HIS A 51 20.73 -5.43 -16.65
CA HIS A 51 20.72 -6.87 -16.52
C HIS A 51 20.47 -7.58 -17.84
N VAL A 52 21.02 -8.77 -17.95
CA VAL A 52 20.70 -9.74 -19.00
C VAL A 52 20.05 -10.92 -18.31
N ARG A 53 18.81 -11.20 -18.69
CA ARG A 53 18.08 -12.36 -18.19
C ARG A 53 18.32 -13.54 -19.11
N VAL A 54 18.80 -14.65 -18.54
CA VAL A 54 18.96 -15.92 -19.24
C VAL A 54 17.91 -16.89 -18.73
N THR A 55 17.15 -17.47 -19.63
CA THR A 55 16.12 -18.46 -19.34
C THR A 55 16.59 -19.85 -19.79
N TRP A 56 15.90 -20.91 -19.36
CA TRP A 56 16.19 -22.24 -19.86
C TRP A 56 15.99 -22.39 -21.36
N ASP A 57 15.12 -21.57 -21.96
CA ASP A 57 14.89 -21.59 -23.40
C ASP A 57 16.08 -21.01 -24.20
N ASP A 58 16.89 -20.16 -23.54
CA ASP A 58 18.10 -19.59 -24.14
C ASP A 58 19.28 -20.57 -24.13
N ILE A 59 19.18 -21.65 -23.36
CA ILE A 59 20.24 -22.67 -23.24
C ILE A 59 19.99 -23.77 -24.28
N PRO A 60 20.88 -24.02 -25.22
CA PRO A 60 20.73 -25.10 -26.20
C PRO A 60 20.73 -26.48 -25.52
N TYR A 61 20.09 -27.43 -26.13
CA TYR A 61 20.10 -28.81 -25.65
C TYR A 61 21.41 -29.52 -25.88
N GLU A 62 22.10 -29.12 -26.95
CA GLU A 62 23.37 -29.69 -27.43
C GLU A 62 24.40 -28.58 -27.58
N ASN A 63 25.65 -28.89 -27.33
CA ASN A 63 26.76 -27.98 -27.59
C ASN A 63 27.11 -27.98 -29.10
N GLU A 64 28.11 -27.19 -29.50
CA GLU A 64 28.58 -27.06 -30.88
C GLU A 64 29.13 -28.35 -31.45
N TRP A 65 29.45 -29.34 -30.60
CA TRP A 65 29.97 -30.65 -30.98
C TRP A 65 28.90 -31.76 -30.99
N GLY A 66 27.60 -31.40 -30.77
CA GLY A 66 26.50 -32.35 -30.77
C GLY A 66 26.36 -33.15 -29.45
N GLU A 67 27.04 -32.74 -28.40
CA GLU A 67 26.91 -33.41 -27.09
C GLU A 67 25.71 -32.78 -26.34
N VAL A 68 24.80 -33.66 -25.89
CA VAL A 68 23.65 -33.29 -25.10
C VAL A 68 24.10 -33.04 -23.65
N PHE A 69 24.01 -31.82 -23.18
CA PHE A 69 24.40 -31.50 -21.81
C PHE A 69 23.23 -31.10 -20.91
N PHE A 70 22.05 -30.81 -21.47
CA PHE A 70 20.84 -30.51 -20.71
C PHE A 70 19.58 -30.86 -21.53
N SER A 71 19.26 -32.13 -21.59
CA SER A 71 18.18 -32.65 -22.40
C SER A 71 16.80 -32.16 -21.93
N LYS A 72 15.83 -32.18 -22.84
CA LYS A 72 14.44 -31.79 -22.52
C LYS A 72 13.87 -32.62 -21.36
N LYS A 73 14.17 -33.91 -21.30
CA LYS A 73 13.72 -34.82 -20.24
C LYS A 73 14.29 -34.43 -18.88
N GLU A 74 15.57 -34.07 -18.82
CA GLU A 74 16.21 -33.58 -17.57
C GLU A 74 15.63 -32.26 -17.11
N ARG A 75 15.37 -31.31 -18.03
CA ARG A 75 14.69 -30.05 -17.72
C ARG A 75 13.31 -30.27 -17.12
N GLU A 76 12.51 -31.13 -17.75
CA GLU A 76 11.17 -31.45 -17.27
C GLU A 76 11.21 -32.14 -15.89
N GLN A 77 12.20 -32.99 -15.65
CA GLN A 77 12.37 -33.64 -14.35
C GLN A 77 12.77 -32.64 -13.29
N LEU A 78 13.79 -31.82 -13.53
CA LEU A 78 14.21 -30.75 -12.60
C LEU A 78 13.07 -29.74 -12.32
N ALA A 79 12.29 -29.37 -13.33
CA ALA A 79 11.16 -28.49 -13.16
C ALA A 79 10.07 -29.09 -12.23
N ARG A 80 9.91 -30.42 -12.19
CA ARG A 80 9.00 -31.08 -11.24
C ARG A 80 9.54 -31.10 -9.82
N ASP A 81 10.87 -31.20 -9.68
CA ASP A 81 11.54 -31.27 -8.39
C ASP A 81 11.59 -29.88 -7.71
N PHE A 82 11.48 -28.80 -8.47
CA PHE A 82 11.41 -27.45 -7.90
C PHE A 82 10.07 -27.20 -7.22
N MET A 83 10.12 -26.55 -6.07
CA MET A 83 8.90 -26.05 -5.44
C MET A 83 8.16 -25.11 -6.40
N PRO A 84 6.82 -25.11 -6.42
CA PRO A 84 6.04 -24.32 -7.38
C PRO A 84 6.43 -22.83 -7.45
N TRP A 85 6.78 -22.23 -6.32
CA TRP A 85 7.20 -20.83 -6.24
C TRP A 85 8.62 -20.57 -6.73
N GLU A 86 9.50 -21.58 -6.78
CA GLU A 86 10.87 -21.45 -7.26
C GLU A 86 11.00 -21.61 -8.78
N ARG A 87 10.00 -22.24 -9.42
CA ARG A 87 10.07 -22.59 -10.84
C ARG A 87 10.34 -21.38 -11.72
N GLU A 88 9.55 -20.33 -11.57
CA GLU A 88 9.71 -19.10 -12.36
C GLU A 88 11.09 -18.45 -12.16
N CYS A 89 11.59 -18.49 -10.95
CA CYS A 89 12.91 -17.94 -10.66
C CYS A 89 14.03 -18.79 -11.28
N ARG A 90 13.98 -20.10 -11.11
CA ARG A 90 15.03 -21.01 -11.58
C ARG A 90 15.01 -21.25 -13.09
N MET A 91 13.83 -21.24 -13.70
CA MET A 91 13.67 -21.48 -15.13
C MET A 91 13.76 -20.21 -15.95
N ASN A 92 13.18 -19.13 -15.45
CA ASN A 92 12.97 -17.89 -16.20
C ASN A 92 13.76 -16.70 -15.64
N GLY A 93 14.56 -16.89 -14.59
CA GLY A 93 15.33 -15.81 -13.97
C GLY A 93 14.46 -14.68 -13.38
N ILE A 94 13.17 -14.96 -13.14
CA ILE A 94 12.27 -14.00 -12.51
C ILE A 94 12.54 -14.00 -11.01
N PRO A 95 12.85 -12.84 -10.40
CA PRO A 95 13.15 -12.78 -8.97
C PRO A 95 12.05 -13.45 -8.15
N LEU A 96 12.45 -14.34 -7.23
CA LEU A 96 11.51 -14.87 -6.25
C LEU A 96 10.90 -13.69 -5.50
N VAL A 97 9.60 -13.67 -5.46
CA VAL A 97 8.92 -12.85 -4.49
C VAL A 97 9.02 -13.62 -3.19
N GLY A 98 9.77 -13.06 -2.22
CA GLY A 98 10.24 -13.77 -1.04
C GLY A 98 9.15 -14.54 -0.29
N LYS A 99 9.53 -15.65 0.35
CA LYS A 99 8.65 -16.41 1.24
C LYS A 99 8.07 -15.44 2.28
N GLY A 100 6.74 -15.32 2.30
CA GLY A 100 6.04 -14.42 3.22
C GLY A 100 5.77 -12.99 2.70
N VAL A 101 6.26 -12.59 1.52
CA VAL A 101 5.92 -11.28 0.96
C VAL A 101 4.42 -11.21 0.64
N VAL A 102 3.79 -10.17 1.15
CA VAL A 102 2.33 -9.99 1.05
C VAL A 102 1.91 -9.50 -0.33
N PHE A 103 2.68 -8.57 -0.92
CA PHE A 103 2.42 -8.01 -2.25
C PHE A 103 3.48 -8.43 -3.26
N PRO A 104 3.36 -9.65 -3.85
CA PRO A 104 4.36 -10.23 -4.74
C PRO A 104 4.33 -9.63 -6.16
N LEU A 105 4.42 -8.31 -6.28
CA LEU A 105 4.27 -7.61 -7.54
C LEU A 105 5.61 -7.29 -8.18
N LEU A 106 5.82 -7.70 -9.42
CA LEU A 106 6.96 -7.31 -10.24
C LEU A 106 6.78 -5.90 -10.81
N LYS A 107 5.54 -5.57 -11.20
CA LYS A 107 5.16 -4.24 -11.68
C LYS A 107 4.07 -3.69 -10.79
N TRP A 108 4.34 -2.53 -10.20
CA TRP A 108 3.38 -1.84 -9.34
C TRP A 108 2.36 -1.05 -10.15
N PRO A 109 1.08 -1.10 -9.80
CA PRO A 109 0.04 -0.36 -10.50
C PRO A 109 0.07 1.11 -10.07
N THR A 110 1.08 1.84 -10.48
CA THR A 110 1.24 3.26 -10.17
C THR A 110 0.67 4.16 -11.27
N TYR A 111 0.34 5.40 -10.91
CA TYR A 111 -0.05 6.46 -11.82
C TYR A 111 0.52 7.80 -11.36
N LYS A 112 0.62 8.75 -12.29
CA LYS A 112 0.98 10.14 -11.98
C LYS A 112 -0.27 10.98 -11.85
N ALA A 113 -0.30 11.87 -10.85
CA ALA A 113 -1.44 12.78 -10.65
C ALA A 113 -1.69 13.70 -11.87
N THR A 114 -0.68 13.90 -12.71
CA THR A 114 -0.80 14.65 -13.98
C THR A 114 -1.55 13.89 -15.08
N ASP A 115 -1.60 12.57 -14.99
CA ASP A 115 -2.15 11.72 -16.04
C ASP A 115 -3.68 11.51 -15.86
N ILE A 116 -4.16 11.68 -14.63
CA ILE A 116 -5.57 11.46 -14.26
C ILE A 116 -6.05 12.61 -13.40
N ASP A 117 -6.98 13.41 -13.90
CA ASP A 117 -7.61 14.46 -13.11
C ASP A 117 -8.75 13.90 -12.24
N LEU A 118 -8.35 13.37 -11.08
CA LEU A 118 -9.30 12.83 -10.12
C LEU A 118 -10.09 13.90 -9.36
N ARG A 119 -9.55 15.12 -9.24
CA ARG A 119 -10.15 16.17 -8.42
C ARG A 119 -11.32 16.84 -9.09
N SER A 120 -11.24 17.08 -10.40
CA SER A 120 -12.30 17.72 -11.18
C SER A 120 -13.43 16.78 -11.59
N ASN A 121 -13.27 15.47 -11.38
CA ASN A 121 -14.32 14.51 -11.71
C ASN A 121 -15.32 14.36 -10.57
N ASP A 122 -16.46 15.04 -10.69
CA ASP A 122 -17.53 15.08 -9.68
C ASP A 122 -18.27 13.74 -9.52
N LYS A 123 -18.06 12.78 -10.42
CA LYS A 123 -18.67 11.44 -10.37
C LYS A 123 -17.90 10.49 -9.47
N LEU A 124 -16.62 10.78 -9.22
CA LEU A 124 -15.81 9.94 -8.36
C LEU A 124 -16.26 10.04 -6.90
N GLU A 125 -16.34 8.89 -6.28
CA GLU A 125 -16.52 8.80 -4.84
C GLU A 125 -15.21 9.17 -4.15
N ARG A 126 -15.28 9.94 -3.08
CA ARG A 126 -14.14 10.41 -2.29
C ARG A 126 -14.23 9.88 -0.87
N LEU A 127 -13.10 9.58 -0.29
CA LEU A 127 -13.01 9.10 1.07
C LEU A 127 -11.65 9.46 1.68
N ILE A 128 -11.66 9.80 2.96
CA ILE A 128 -10.45 9.98 3.76
C ILE A 128 -10.40 8.86 4.79
N SER A 129 -9.26 8.25 5.01
CA SER A 129 -9.08 7.22 6.04
C SER A 129 -7.85 7.49 6.89
N PHE A 130 -7.88 6.95 8.08
CA PHE A 130 -6.85 7.12 9.09
C PHE A 130 -6.29 5.79 9.55
N ASP A 131 -4.99 5.79 9.83
CA ASP A 131 -4.38 4.97 10.85
C ASP A 131 -3.86 5.88 11.96
N LEU A 132 -4.26 5.64 13.21
CA LEU A 132 -3.99 6.53 14.33
C LEU A 132 -2.79 6.06 15.13
N GLY A 133 -1.72 6.82 15.12
CA GLY A 133 -0.54 6.60 15.92
C GLY A 133 -0.65 7.10 17.35
N ILE A 134 0.10 6.50 18.28
CA ILE A 134 0.23 6.92 19.68
C ILE A 134 1.69 7.22 19.94
N LYS A 135 2.00 8.38 20.48
CA LYS A 135 3.35 8.81 20.96
C LYS A 135 4.53 8.46 20.05
N ASN A 136 4.73 7.18 19.75
CA ASN A 136 5.89 6.68 19.01
C ASN A 136 5.57 6.23 17.58
N ASP A 137 4.28 6.07 17.26
CA ASP A 137 3.81 5.70 15.94
C ASP A 137 3.21 6.92 15.24
N PRO A 138 3.45 7.13 13.95
CA PRO A 138 2.86 8.23 13.21
C PRO A 138 1.37 8.01 12.98
N THR A 139 0.59 9.09 12.93
CA THR A 139 -0.75 9.02 12.34
C THR A 139 -0.63 9.18 10.83
N VAL A 140 -1.30 8.32 10.07
CA VAL A 140 -1.32 8.39 8.60
C VAL A 140 -2.72 8.70 8.10
N ILE A 141 -2.82 9.71 7.25
CA ILE A 141 -4.05 10.14 6.60
C ILE A 141 -4.00 9.77 5.12
N SER A 142 -4.94 8.97 4.65
CA SER A 142 -5.04 8.57 3.25
C SER A 142 -6.23 9.23 2.56
N PHE A 143 -6.01 9.75 1.36
CA PHE A 143 -7.02 10.34 0.49
C PHE A 143 -7.26 9.43 -0.69
N LEU A 144 -8.47 8.88 -0.80
CA LEU A 144 -8.83 7.89 -1.80
C LEU A 144 -9.96 8.40 -2.69
N PHE A 145 -9.93 7.94 -3.95
CA PHE A 145 -11.01 8.09 -4.91
C PHE A 145 -11.45 6.72 -5.41
N ARG A 146 -12.74 6.56 -5.70
CA ARG A 146 -13.28 5.40 -6.40
C ARG A 146 -14.04 5.84 -7.62
N ASP A 147 -13.73 5.20 -8.75
CA ASP A 147 -14.55 5.27 -9.94
C ASP A 147 -15.57 4.11 -9.90
N PRO A 148 -16.85 4.40 -9.67
CA PRO A 148 -17.87 3.35 -9.58
C PRO A 148 -18.21 2.72 -10.94
N VAL A 149 -17.83 3.36 -12.06
CA VAL A 149 -18.08 2.85 -13.42
C VAL A 149 -16.98 1.90 -13.86
N GLU A 150 -15.73 2.29 -13.64
CA GLU A 150 -14.56 1.46 -13.96
C GLU A 150 -14.19 0.49 -12.84
N GLU A 151 -14.85 0.57 -11.69
CA GLU A 151 -14.56 -0.21 -10.47
C GLU A 151 -13.11 -0.09 -10.01
N LYS A 152 -12.50 1.09 -10.24
CA LYS A 152 -11.13 1.39 -9.84
C LYS A 152 -11.09 2.22 -8.58
N ILE A 153 -10.11 1.92 -7.72
CA ILE A 153 -9.78 2.70 -6.52
C ILE A 153 -8.39 3.31 -6.72
N TYR A 154 -8.25 4.57 -6.33
CA TYR A 154 -7.02 5.32 -6.44
C TYR A 154 -6.58 5.79 -5.05
N LEU A 155 -5.39 5.39 -4.61
CA LEU A 155 -4.70 6.02 -3.49
C LEU A 155 -4.02 7.28 -4.03
N HIS A 156 -4.60 8.44 -3.76
CA HIS A 156 -4.19 9.69 -4.39
C HIS A 156 -3.06 10.39 -3.62
N ARG A 157 -3.19 10.45 -2.32
CA ARG A 157 -2.24 11.13 -1.43
C ARG A 157 -2.25 10.48 -0.06
N GLN A 158 -1.09 10.46 0.58
CA GLN A 158 -0.99 10.20 2.02
C GLN A 158 -0.23 11.33 2.70
N ILE A 159 -0.58 11.57 3.95
CA ILE A 159 0.10 12.51 4.84
C ILE A 159 0.52 11.72 6.06
N THR A 160 1.79 11.78 6.38
CA THR A 160 2.32 11.29 7.66
C THR A 160 2.36 12.47 8.60
N VAL A 161 1.61 12.37 9.69
CA VAL A 161 1.56 13.37 10.75
C VAL A 161 2.74 13.14 11.69
N ASP A 162 3.35 14.20 12.17
CA ASP A 162 4.48 14.10 13.09
C ASP A 162 4.07 13.38 14.39
N LYS A 163 5.00 12.60 14.93
CA LYS A 163 4.75 11.81 16.14
C LYS A 163 4.40 12.70 17.31
N GLY A 164 3.30 12.39 17.97
CA GLY A 164 2.84 13.08 19.16
C GLY A 164 1.91 14.26 18.89
N GLU A 165 1.63 14.62 17.63
CA GLU A 165 0.58 15.59 17.31
C GLU A 165 -0.80 15.05 17.68
N THR A 166 -1.62 15.93 18.22
CA THR A 166 -2.99 15.65 18.63
C THR A 166 -3.98 15.86 17.47
N PRO A 167 -5.21 15.32 17.54
CA PRO A 167 -6.25 15.57 16.54
C PRO A 167 -6.51 17.04 16.26
N ASP A 168 -6.44 17.90 17.27
CA ASP A 168 -6.62 19.35 17.10
C ASP A 168 -5.48 19.98 16.29
N GLU A 169 -4.26 19.45 16.39
CA GLU A 169 -3.12 19.97 15.66
C GLU A 169 -3.12 19.54 14.20
N TYR A 170 -3.44 18.29 13.87
CA TYR A 170 -3.41 17.82 12.49
C TYR A 170 -4.75 17.94 11.73
N VAL A 171 -5.83 18.34 12.40
CA VAL A 171 -7.14 18.53 11.74
C VAL A 171 -7.10 19.54 10.58
N HIS A 172 -6.14 20.47 10.59
CA HIS A 172 -5.99 21.45 9.52
C HIS A 172 -5.81 20.81 8.12
N TYR A 173 -5.27 19.58 8.03
CA TYR A 173 -5.18 18.84 6.78
C TYR A 173 -6.56 18.47 6.20
N LEU A 174 -7.63 18.53 7.01
CA LEU A 174 -8.99 18.17 6.67
C LEU A 174 -9.91 19.37 6.46
N LEU A 175 -9.45 20.58 6.82
CA LEU A 175 -10.27 21.79 6.80
C LEU A 175 -10.25 22.53 5.46
N ASP A 176 -9.52 22.03 4.47
CA ASP A 176 -9.56 22.59 3.14
C ASP A 176 -10.96 22.39 2.49
N ARG A 177 -11.24 23.20 1.46
CA ARG A 177 -12.54 23.20 0.77
C ARG A 177 -12.89 21.81 0.16
N GLU A 178 -11.87 21.06 -0.24
CA GLU A 178 -12.05 19.78 -0.92
C GLU A 178 -12.33 18.66 0.08
N SER A 179 -11.72 18.70 1.25
CA SER A 179 -11.74 17.62 2.25
C SER A 179 -12.86 17.75 3.28
N ARG A 180 -13.31 18.97 3.59
CA ARG A 180 -14.22 19.28 4.72
C ARG A 180 -15.51 18.45 4.76
N ASN A 181 -16.04 18.05 3.62
CA ASN A 181 -17.28 17.30 3.53
C ASN A 181 -17.07 15.85 3.03
N VAL A 182 -15.82 15.41 2.89
CA VAL A 182 -15.52 14.05 2.48
C VAL A 182 -15.76 13.11 3.65
N PRO A 183 -16.39 11.94 3.45
CA PRO A 183 -16.53 10.96 4.51
C PRO A 183 -15.18 10.52 5.06
N ILE A 184 -15.10 10.42 6.39
CA ILE A 184 -13.89 10.04 7.11
C ILE A 184 -14.07 8.67 7.73
N ALA A 185 -13.26 7.70 7.31
CA ALA A 185 -13.18 6.37 7.89
C ALA A 185 -12.12 6.35 9.00
N LEU A 186 -12.56 6.13 10.21
CA LEU A 186 -11.69 6.03 11.38
C LEU A 186 -11.50 4.56 11.81
N PRO A 187 -10.33 4.21 12.38
CA PRO A 187 -10.12 2.89 12.96
C PRO A 187 -11.03 2.67 14.18
N HIS A 188 -11.15 1.42 14.60
CA HIS A 188 -12.08 1.02 15.65
C HIS A 188 -11.82 1.65 17.02
N ASP A 189 -10.60 2.02 17.28
CA ASP A 189 -10.16 2.61 18.55
C ASP A 189 -10.21 4.15 18.58
N ALA A 190 -10.60 4.78 17.48
CA ALA A 190 -10.82 6.22 17.41
C ALA A 190 -11.96 6.74 18.31
N THR A 191 -12.78 5.83 18.84
CA THR A 191 -13.84 6.12 19.80
C THR A 191 -13.38 6.00 21.26
N LEU A 192 -12.14 5.58 21.51
CA LEU A 192 -11.60 5.47 22.86
C LEU A 192 -11.20 6.85 23.40
N ALA A 193 -11.91 7.29 24.42
CA ALA A 193 -11.67 8.57 25.07
C ALA A 193 -10.24 8.65 25.65
N GLY A 194 -9.60 9.80 25.52
CA GLY A 194 -8.28 10.09 26.11
C GLY A 194 -7.11 9.28 25.57
N ARG A 195 -7.31 8.45 24.53
CA ARG A 195 -6.23 7.61 23.98
C ARG A 195 -5.31 8.40 23.05
N TYR A 196 -5.87 9.24 22.21
CA TYR A 196 -5.16 10.01 21.17
C TYR A 196 -5.25 11.51 21.36
N THR A 197 -5.99 11.95 22.37
CA THR A 197 -6.24 13.37 22.70
C THR A 197 -5.66 13.69 24.07
N LEU A 198 -5.43 14.98 24.32
CA LEU A 198 -5.02 15.49 25.67
C LEU A 198 -6.24 15.68 26.60
N THR A 199 -7.44 15.49 26.09
CA THR A 199 -8.72 15.62 26.79
C THR A 199 -9.36 14.25 27.00
N GLU A 200 -10.49 14.20 27.71
CA GLU A 200 -11.29 12.97 27.84
C GLU A 200 -12.11 12.66 26.56
N GLN A 201 -12.00 13.47 25.50
CA GLN A 201 -12.68 13.24 24.25
C GLN A 201 -11.96 12.17 23.40
N SER A 202 -12.73 11.47 22.59
CA SER A 202 -12.21 10.61 21.53
C SER A 202 -11.84 11.42 20.28
N VAL A 203 -11.03 10.86 19.38
CA VAL A 203 -10.73 11.49 18.07
C VAL A 203 -12.00 11.79 17.29
N ARG A 204 -12.97 10.87 17.33
CA ARG A 204 -14.27 11.05 16.68
C ARG A 204 -15.00 12.27 17.21
N GLU A 205 -15.12 12.40 18.54
CA GLU A 205 -15.80 13.54 19.17
C GLU A 205 -15.11 14.86 18.83
N VAL A 206 -13.77 14.91 18.81
CA VAL A 206 -13.04 16.09 18.36
C VAL A 206 -13.41 16.44 16.92
N PHE A 207 -13.41 15.48 16.01
CA PHE A 207 -13.71 15.73 14.59
C PHE A 207 -15.17 16.13 14.36
N GLU A 208 -16.13 15.45 14.99
CA GLU A 208 -17.56 15.70 14.80
C GLU A 208 -18.01 16.96 15.54
N ASP A 209 -17.68 17.08 16.83
CA ASP A 209 -18.23 18.13 17.70
C ASP A 209 -17.48 19.44 17.57
N SER A 210 -16.13 19.41 17.51
CA SER A 210 -15.32 20.62 17.45
C SER A 210 -15.18 21.18 16.04
N TYR A 211 -15.08 20.30 15.03
CA TYR A 211 -14.77 20.69 13.65
C TYR A 211 -15.87 20.41 12.63
N ASN A 212 -16.98 19.77 13.04
CA ASN A 212 -18.11 19.42 12.18
C ASN A 212 -17.69 18.64 10.92
N LEU A 213 -16.79 17.66 11.10
CA LEU A 213 -16.32 16.78 10.05
C LEU A 213 -17.28 15.58 9.89
N ASN A 214 -17.33 15.02 8.68
CA ASN A 214 -18.24 13.93 8.30
C ASN A 214 -17.61 12.54 8.61
N CYS A 215 -17.59 12.12 9.87
CA CYS A 215 -17.09 10.80 10.22
C CYS A 215 -18.12 9.71 9.91
N ILE A 216 -17.67 8.61 9.31
CA ILE A 216 -18.51 7.44 9.06
C ILE A 216 -18.92 6.83 10.40
N PRO A 217 -20.21 6.58 10.63
CA PRO A 217 -20.68 5.99 11.89
C PRO A 217 -20.08 4.59 12.13
N GLY A 218 -19.53 4.38 13.32
CA GLY A 218 -18.96 3.09 13.71
C GLY A 218 -17.53 2.84 13.17
N ALA A 219 -17.05 1.65 13.41
CA ALA A 219 -15.75 1.19 12.92
C ALA A 219 -15.91 0.51 11.55
N ILE A 220 -14.90 0.68 10.67
CA ILE A 220 -14.83 -0.07 9.42
C ILE A 220 -14.34 -1.48 9.74
N LEU A 221 -15.24 -2.45 9.66
CA LEU A 221 -14.98 -3.86 9.96
C LEU A 221 -15.07 -4.71 8.70
N ASN A 222 -14.48 -5.90 8.75
CA ASN A 222 -14.65 -6.86 7.67
C ASN A 222 -16.10 -7.29 7.53
N PRO A 223 -16.56 -7.67 6.34
CA PRO A 223 -17.87 -8.30 6.18
C PRO A 223 -18.00 -9.54 7.08
N PRO A 224 -19.22 -9.90 7.50
CA PRO A 224 -19.46 -11.14 8.23
C PRO A 224 -18.93 -12.35 7.45
N ASN A 225 -18.25 -13.26 8.14
CA ASN A 225 -17.86 -14.55 7.56
C ASN A 225 -19.10 -15.48 7.39
N ASP A 226 -18.89 -16.68 6.84
CA ASP A 226 -19.95 -17.68 6.61
C ASP A 226 -20.72 -18.07 7.88
N GLN A 227 -20.16 -17.80 9.06
CA GLN A 227 -20.79 -18.00 10.37
C GLN A 227 -21.49 -16.73 10.90
N GLY A 228 -21.55 -15.66 10.13
CA GLY A 228 -22.11 -14.37 10.53
C GLY A 228 -21.24 -13.57 11.50
N LYS A 229 -19.99 -14.00 11.74
CA LYS A 229 -19.06 -13.32 12.66
C LYS A 229 -18.33 -12.20 11.94
N VAL A 230 -18.44 -11.00 12.46
CA VAL A 230 -17.65 -9.83 12.03
C VAL A 230 -16.31 -9.84 12.74
N THR A 231 -15.25 -9.55 11.99
CA THR A 231 -13.87 -9.50 12.52
C THR A 231 -13.18 -8.22 12.06
N ASN A 232 -12.11 -7.86 12.76
CA ASN A 232 -11.22 -6.77 12.36
C ASN A 232 -9.82 -7.30 11.93
N HIS A 233 -9.76 -8.53 11.44
CA HIS A 233 -8.48 -9.13 11.07
C HIS A 233 -7.93 -8.49 9.80
N LYS A 234 -6.68 -8.02 9.83
CA LYS A 234 -6.03 -7.31 8.71
C LYS A 234 -6.04 -8.09 7.40
N SER A 235 -5.89 -9.40 7.45
CA SER A 235 -5.74 -10.29 6.28
C SER A 235 -6.82 -10.10 5.21
N TYR A 236 -8.08 -9.84 5.60
CA TYR A 236 -9.16 -9.66 4.64
C TYR A 236 -8.93 -8.43 3.76
N GLY A 237 -8.72 -7.25 4.38
CA GLY A 237 -8.48 -6.01 3.65
C GLY A 237 -7.17 -6.05 2.85
N ILE A 238 -6.12 -6.67 3.41
CA ILE A 238 -4.83 -6.88 2.72
C ILE A 238 -5.01 -7.74 1.47
N ASN A 239 -5.80 -8.82 1.53
CA ASN A 239 -6.09 -9.64 0.36
C ASN A 239 -6.83 -8.86 -0.74
N ILE A 240 -7.79 -8.00 -0.36
CA ILE A 240 -8.49 -7.13 -1.31
C ILE A 240 -7.50 -6.18 -1.99
N MET A 241 -6.63 -5.54 -1.22
CA MET A 241 -5.59 -4.65 -1.76
C MET A 241 -4.69 -5.40 -2.75
N ARG A 242 -4.21 -6.59 -2.36
CA ARG A 242 -3.37 -7.43 -3.22
C ARG A 242 -4.07 -7.77 -4.54
N MET A 243 -5.29 -8.28 -4.46
CA MET A 243 -6.07 -8.62 -5.67
C MET A 243 -6.34 -7.39 -6.54
N GLY A 244 -6.61 -6.24 -5.93
CA GLY A 244 -6.80 -4.98 -6.65
C GLY A 244 -5.53 -4.53 -7.38
N MET A 245 -4.38 -4.64 -6.73
CA MET A 245 -3.08 -4.34 -7.36
C MET A 245 -2.76 -5.30 -8.50
N GLU A 246 -2.95 -6.61 -8.31
CA GLU A 246 -2.71 -7.64 -9.33
C GLU A 246 -3.60 -7.43 -10.58
N ARG A 247 -4.83 -7.00 -10.39
CA ARG A 247 -5.81 -6.74 -11.47
C ARG A 247 -5.71 -5.33 -12.05
N GLY A 248 -4.93 -4.44 -11.46
CA GLY A 248 -4.86 -3.02 -11.86
C GLY A 248 -6.14 -2.24 -11.54
N THR A 249 -6.93 -2.68 -10.57
CA THR A 249 -8.13 -1.99 -10.06
C THR A 249 -7.86 -1.18 -8.80
N PHE A 250 -6.74 -1.38 -8.13
CA PHE A 250 -6.22 -0.50 -7.09
C PHE A 250 -4.92 0.13 -7.57
N LEU A 251 -4.94 1.44 -7.80
CA LEU A 251 -3.84 2.21 -8.35
C LEU A 251 -3.28 3.17 -7.29
N ILE A 252 -1.95 3.31 -7.29
CA ILE A 252 -1.22 4.08 -6.29
C ILE A 252 -0.55 5.26 -6.98
N ASN A 253 -0.78 6.48 -6.48
CA ASN A 253 -0.05 7.64 -6.95
C ASN A 253 1.45 7.48 -6.64
N GLU A 254 2.31 7.74 -7.61
CA GLU A 254 3.78 7.67 -7.45
C GLU A 254 4.30 8.56 -6.30
N SER A 255 3.55 9.58 -5.92
CA SER A 255 3.88 10.44 -4.77
C SER A 255 3.69 9.78 -3.40
N CYS A 256 2.96 8.65 -3.32
CA CYS A 256 2.79 7.88 -2.07
C CYS A 256 4.01 6.97 -1.82
N VAL A 257 5.19 7.58 -1.69
CA VAL A 257 6.48 6.88 -1.63
C VAL A 257 6.54 5.97 -0.40
N GLN A 258 6.11 6.45 0.77
CA GLN A 258 6.13 5.68 2.01
C GLN A 258 5.25 4.42 1.92
N PHE A 259 4.03 4.55 1.36
CA PHE A 259 3.18 3.39 1.08
C PHE A 259 3.88 2.36 0.19
N LEU A 260 4.50 2.83 -0.89
CA LEU A 260 5.19 1.94 -1.83
C LEU A 260 6.39 1.25 -1.17
N ASP A 261 7.12 1.95 -0.28
CA ASP A 261 8.26 1.38 0.42
C ASP A 261 7.83 0.36 1.49
N GLU A 262 6.79 0.66 2.28
CA GLU A 262 6.20 -0.31 3.21
C GLU A 262 5.69 -1.53 2.46
N ALA A 263 4.84 -1.33 1.45
CA ALA A 263 4.20 -2.41 0.72
C ALA A 263 5.20 -3.34 0.01
N ARG A 264 6.32 -2.82 -0.46
CA ARG A 264 7.40 -3.62 -1.06
C ARG A 264 8.10 -4.54 -0.07
N ASN A 265 8.16 -4.14 1.18
CA ASN A 265 8.84 -4.87 2.24
C ASN A 265 7.86 -5.61 3.16
N TYR A 266 6.55 -5.46 2.91
CA TYR A 266 5.51 -6.03 3.76
C TYR A 266 5.48 -7.54 3.66
N ALA A 267 5.67 -8.18 4.80
CA ALA A 267 5.77 -9.63 4.88
C ALA A 267 4.91 -10.19 6.01
N ILE A 268 4.60 -11.47 5.92
CA ILE A 268 3.95 -12.24 6.98
C ILE A 268 4.91 -13.33 7.45
N ASP A 269 5.09 -13.46 8.75
CA ASP A 269 5.94 -14.48 9.35
C ASP A 269 5.25 -15.87 9.40
N GLU A 270 5.96 -16.87 9.91
CA GLU A 270 5.46 -18.24 10.04
C GLU A 270 4.29 -18.37 11.04
N ASN A 271 4.12 -17.39 11.92
CA ASN A 271 3.04 -17.32 12.90
C ASN A 271 1.83 -16.53 12.38
N GLY A 272 1.88 -16.00 11.16
CA GLY A 272 0.82 -15.20 10.57
C GLY A 272 0.83 -13.73 11.04
N LYS A 273 1.93 -13.25 11.63
CA LYS A 273 2.10 -11.85 12.02
C LYS A 273 2.68 -11.06 10.84
N PHE A 274 2.07 -9.92 10.55
CA PHE A 274 2.57 -8.97 9.57
C PHE A 274 3.77 -8.18 10.12
N SER A 275 4.67 -7.78 9.20
CA SER A 275 5.83 -6.96 9.54
C SER A 275 5.44 -5.51 9.85
N ASP A 276 6.25 -4.85 10.66
CA ASP A 276 6.17 -3.42 10.92
C ASP A 276 7.33 -2.70 10.17
N PRO A 277 7.18 -1.41 9.79
CA PRO A 277 5.99 -0.57 9.91
C PRO A 277 4.93 -0.90 8.87
N ASP A 278 3.64 -0.64 9.17
CA ASP A 278 2.53 -0.85 8.24
C ASP A 278 1.44 0.25 8.32
N ASP A 279 1.78 1.41 8.88
CA ASP A 279 0.85 2.52 9.12
C ASP A 279 0.22 3.04 7.82
N HIS A 280 1.03 3.17 6.74
CA HIS A 280 0.54 3.61 5.43
C HIS A 280 -0.35 2.57 4.77
N ILE A 281 -0.02 1.30 4.94
CA ILE A 281 -0.81 0.17 4.43
C ILE A 281 -2.14 0.10 5.18
N ASP A 282 -2.13 0.21 6.52
CA ASP A 282 -3.33 0.10 7.34
C ASP A 282 -4.29 1.27 7.11
N SER A 283 -3.79 2.49 6.99
CA SER A 283 -4.60 3.65 6.62
C SER A 283 -5.31 3.44 5.26
N ALA A 284 -4.56 3.00 4.23
CA ALA A 284 -5.14 2.73 2.91
C ALA A 284 -6.13 1.53 2.96
N ARG A 285 -5.83 0.48 3.73
CA ARG A 285 -6.70 -0.69 3.92
C ARG A 285 -8.06 -0.33 4.48
N ILE A 286 -8.10 0.51 5.51
CA ILE A 286 -9.34 1.01 6.11
C ILE A 286 -10.14 1.77 5.06
N GLY A 287 -9.50 2.65 4.28
CA GLY A 287 -10.14 3.41 3.23
C GLY A 287 -10.74 2.56 2.11
N ILE A 288 -9.99 1.55 1.65
CA ILE A 288 -10.47 0.62 0.62
C ILE A 288 -11.70 -0.15 1.11
N LEU A 289 -11.65 -0.67 2.34
CA LEU A 289 -12.78 -1.38 2.94
C LEU A 289 -14.02 -0.47 3.03
N ALA A 290 -13.85 0.77 3.46
CA ALA A 290 -14.95 1.74 3.54
C ALA A 290 -15.55 2.04 2.16
N LEU A 291 -14.72 2.24 1.13
CA LEU A 291 -15.20 2.47 -0.25
C LEU A 291 -15.98 1.27 -0.80
N ILE A 292 -15.50 0.06 -0.58
CA ILE A 292 -16.19 -1.17 -1.03
C ILE A 292 -17.51 -1.35 -0.31
N GLN A 293 -17.63 -0.93 0.94
CA GLN A 293 -18.85 -0.95 1.73
C GLN A 293 -19.82 0.20 1.37
N GLY A 294 -19.47 1.05 0.40
CA GLY A 294 -20.33 2.11 -0.10
C GLY A 294 -20.36 3.39 0.75
N HIS A 295 -19.32 3.62 1.55
CA HIS A 295 -19.20 4.83 2.36
C HIS A 295 -18.60 6.03 1.62
N GLY A 296 -18.15 5.85 0.37
CA GLY A 296 -17.68 6.97 -0.45
C GLY A 296 -18.81 7.88 -0.92
N GLU A 297 -18.55 9.16 -1.06
CA GLU A 297 -19.50 10.14 -1.59
C GLU A 297 -18.95 10.89 -2.79
N SER A 298 -19.76 11.05 -3.83
CA SER A 298 -19.46 11.92 -4.97
C SER A 298 -20.07 13.32 -4.77
N VAL A 299 -19.53 14.31 -5.46
CA VAL A 299 -20.09 15.69 -5.43
C VAL A 299 -21.53 15.70 -5.95
N VAL A 300 -21.84 14.88 -6.95
CA VAL A 300 -23.21 14.73 -7.49
C VAL A 300 -24.16 14.17 -6.45
N SER A 301 -23.76 13.18 -5.66
CA SER A 301 -24.60 12.61 -4.60
C SER A 301 -24.93 13.63 -3.51
N ARG A 302 -24.00 14.54 -3.22
CA ARG A 302 -24.21 15.60 -2.20
C ARG A 302 -25.27 16.60 -2.60
N SER A 303 -25.37 16.96 -3.87
CA SER A 303 -26.39 17.91 -4.33
C SER A 303 -27.82 17.42 -4.14
N ASN A 304 -28.01 16.11 -4.07
CA ASN A 304 -29.32 15.47 -3.88
C ASN A 304 -29.69 15.26 -2.40
N ASN A 305 -28.72 15.35 -1.48
CA ASN A 305 -28.91 15.06 -0.04
C ASN A 305 -28.93 16.33 0.83
N PHE A 306 -29.00 17.54 0.25
CA PHE A 306 -29.13 18.78 1.00
C PHE A 306 -30.53 18.88 1.65
N THR A 307 -30.76 18.12 2.70
CA THR A 307 -31.80 18.41 3.68
C THR A 307 -31.22 19.43 4.66
N PHE A 308 -31.66 20.67 4.54
CA PHE A 308 -31.38 21.71 5.53
C PHE A 308 -31.80 21.21 6.92
N ARG A 309 -30.85 20.80 7.76
CA ARG A 309 -31.10 20.79 9.19
C ARG A 309 -31.24 22.24 9.62
N ARG A 310 -32.48 22.67 9.90
CA ARG A 310 -32.76 23.98 10.56
C ARG A 310 -31.93 23.98 11.85
N ILE A 311 -30.93 24.84 11.90
CA ILE A 311 -30.29 25.26 13.16
C ILE A 311 -31.36 26.01 13.91
N THR A 312 -31.94 25.41 14.94
CA THR A 312 -32.77 26.13 15.93
C THR A 312 -31.84 27.09 16.66
N PRO A 313 -32.15 28.39 16.70
CA PRO A 313 -31.34 29.34 17.49
C PRO A 313 -31.44 28.91 18.97
N LEU A 314 -30.30 28.85 19.64
CA LEU A 314 -30.23 28.76 21.10
C LEU A 314 -30.96 29.97 21.68
N GLU A 315 -32.14 29.76 22.25
CA GLU A 315 -32.82 30.75 23.07
C GLU A 315 -31.97 31.06 24.30
N GLY A 316 -31.32 32.22 24.24
CA GLY A 316 -30.60 32.80 25.36
C GLY A 316 -31.58 33.10 26.48
N LYS A 317 -31.52 32.33 27.57
CA LYS A 317 -32.09 32.76 28.84
C LYS A 317 -31.27 33.92 29.39
N ALA A 318 -31.73 35.15 29.14
CA ALA A 318 -31.29 36.29 29.90
C ALA A 318 -31.86 36.17 31.33
N GLN A 319 -31.02 35.87 32.31
CA GLN A 319 -31.30 36.14 33.70
C GLN A 319 -31.00 37.61 33.97
N ARG A 320 -32.07 38.35 34.30
CA ARG A 320 -31.97 39.69 34.92
C ARG A 320 -31.62 39.51 36.42
N ILE A 321 -30.63 40.21 36.85
CA ILE A 321 -30.58 40.84 38.16
C ILE A 321 -30.26 42.32 37.92
#